data_e148643c9d1f9b2f22eb988a8e2066de
#
_entry.id   e148643c9d1f9b2f22eb988a8e2066de
#
_cell.length_a   1.000
_cell.length_b   1.000
_cell.length_c   1.000
_cell.angle_alpha   90.00
_cell.angle_beta   90.00
_cell.angle_gamma   90.00
#
_symmetry.space_group_name_H-M   'P 1'
#
loop_
_entity.id
_entity.type
_entity.pdbx_description
1 polymer ?
#
loop_
_entity_poly.entity_id
_entity_poly.type
_entity_poly.pdbx_seq_one_letter_code
_entity_poly.pdbx_strand_id
1 'polypeptide(L)'
;RGIWAIYIHSNVRLPIGPLKILIGSPELHHWHHDIERDAGNYANISPIMDKLFGTYTCPPKEPEAFGIKEDFPKNYAGQMLKPLLPELIWRKFIRKCLKKPQLHR
;
A
#
# COMPACT_ATOMS: atom_id res chain seq x y z
N ARG A 1 -1.61 18.15 6.35
CA ARG A 1 -1.62 16.76 5.86
C ARG A 1 -0.22 16.15 5.70
N GLY A 2 0.80 16.92 5.25
CA GLY A 2 2.14 16.41 4.98
C GLY A 2 2.83 15.79 6.21
N ILE A 3 2.84 16.48 7.35
CA ILE A 3 3.47 15.98 8.58
C ILE A 3 2.79 14.69 9.05
N TRP A 4 1.48 14.59 8.95
CA TRP A 4 0.74 13.38 9.28
C TRP A 4 1.14 12.20 8.39
N ALA A 5 1.24 12.43 7.08
CA ALA A 5 1.68 11.41 6.13
C ALA A 5 3.10 10.92 6.46
N ILE A 6 4.02 11.82 6.77
CA ILE A 6 5.39 11.46 7.20
C ILE A 6 5.34 10.60 8.47
N TYR A 7 4.53 10.99 9.45
CA TYR A 7 4.41 10.23 10.70
C TYR A 7 3.89 8.81 10.48
N ILE A 8 2.78 8.61 9.78
CA ILE A 8 2.19 7.27 9.59
C ILE A 8 3.02 6.34 8.71
N HIS A 9 3.89 6.88 7.84
CA HIS A 9 4.85 6.10 7.06
C HIS A 9 6.21 5.95 7.75
N SER A 10 6.39 6.54 8.93
CA SER A 10 7.65 6.43 9.67
C SER A 10 7.73 5.10 10.43
N ASN A 11 8.95 4.68 10.74
CA ASN A 11 9.20 3.55 11.63
C ASN A 11 9.27 3.97 13.12
N VAL A 12 8.51 4.99 13.48
CA VAL A 12 8.45 5.50 14.86
C VAL A 12 7.28 4.86 15.58
N ARG A 13 7.54 4.21 16.69
CA ARG A 13 6.53 3.62 17.57
C ARG A 13 6.34 4.51 18.80
N LEU A 14 5.29 5.29 18.80
CA LEU A 14 4.91 6.06 19.98
C LEU A 14 4.04 5.20 20.90
N PRO A 15 4.32 5.17 22.19
CA PRO A 15 3.54 4.43 23.20
C PRO A 15 2.25 5.17 23.54
N ILE A 16 1.37 5.34 22.54
CA ILE A 16 0.11 6.07 22.69
C ILE A 16 -1.03 5.24 23.30
N GLY A 17 -0.78 3.95 23.58
CA GLY A 17 -1.72 3.07 24.27
C GLY A 17 -3.12 3.05 23.63
N PRO A 18 -4.20 3.26 24.40
CA PRO A 18 -5.58 3.21 23.89
C PRO A 18 -5.91 4.33 22.92
N LEU A 19 -5.14 5.39 22.83
CA LEU A 19 -5.32 6.46 21.85
C LEU A 19 -5.16 5.99 20.40
N LYS A 20 -4.54 4.83 20.18
CA LYS A 20 -4.51 4.17 18.86
C LYS A 20 -5.89 3.94 18.23
N ILE A 21 -6.93 3.89 19.07
CA ILE A 21 -8.33 3.74 18.60
C ILE A 21 -8.86 5.04 17.99
N LEU A 22 -8.38 6.18 18.48
CA LEU A 22 -8.84 7.50 18.04
C LEU A 22 -7.93 8.09 16.97
N ILE A 23 -6.63 7.88 17.12
CA ILE A 23 -5.60 8.46 16.26
C ILE A 23 -4.88 7.31 15.57
N GLY A 24 -4.79 7.35 14.24
CA GLY A 24 -4.04 6.37 13.48
C GLY A 24 -2.56 6.32 13.91
N SER A 25 -1.94 5.17 13.73
CA SER A 25 -0.53 4.96 14.06
C SER A 25 0.21 4.35 12.87
N PRO A 26 1.55 4.49 12.81
CA PRO A 26 2.36 3.82 11.80
C PRO A 26 2.10 2.31 11.73
N GLU A 27 1.95 1.66 12.87
CA GLU A 27 1.68 0.21 12.96
C GLU A 27 0.41 -0.20 12.20
N LEU A 28 -0.67 0.59 12.32
CA LEU A 28 -1.93 0.34 11.60
C LEU A 28 -1.77 0.58 10.11
N HIS A 29 -1.08 1.65 9.75
CA HIS A 29 -0.88 2.02 8.36
C HIS A 29 0.08 1.07 7.64
N HIS A 30 1.06 0.52 8.33
CA HIS A 30 1.94 -0.52 7.81
C HIS A 30 1.15 -1.76 7.36
N TRP A 31 0.15 -2.18 8.10
CA TRP A 31 -0.74 -3.28 7.69
C TRP A 31 -1.57 -2.94 6.45
N HIS A 32 -1.94 -1.69 6.26
CA HIS A 32 -2.58 -1.24 5.01
C HIS A 32 -1.66 -1.42 3.79
N HIS A 33 -0.36 -1.34 3.98
CA HIS A 33 0.65 -1.53 2.93
C HIS A 33 1.22 -2.96 2.86
N ASP A 34 0.67 -3.93 3.59
CA ASP A 34 1.09 -5.32 3.51
C ASP A 34 0.86 -5.88 2.10
N ILE A 35 1.93 -6.43 1.49
CA ILE A 35 1.86 -7.00 0.14
C ILE A 35 1.12 -8.34 0.10
N GLU A 36 1.12 -9.08 1.21
CA GLU A 36 0.56 -10.43 1.27
C GLU A 36 -0.95 -10.45 1.55
N ARG A 37 -1.45 -9.43 2.24
CA ARG A 37 -2.84 -9.36 2.70
C ARG A 37 -3.47 -8.05 2.30
N ASP A 38 -4.72 -8.12 1.84
CA ASP A 38 -5.61 -6.95 1.87
C ASP A 38 -6.10 -6.78 3.33
N ALA A 39 -5.27 -6.16 4.13
CA ALA A 39 -5.47 -6.09 5.57
C ALA A 39 -6.48 -5.04 6.01
N GLY A 40 -7.07 -4.28 5.08
CA GLY A 40 -7.99 -3.20 5.41
C GLY A 40 -7.26 -1.94 5.90
N ASN A 41 -7.67 -1.38 7.06
CA ASN A 41 -7.11 -0.16 7.64
C ASN A 41 -7.12 1.03 6.67
N TYR A 42 -8.24 1.26 5.98
CA TYR A 42 -8.36 2.29 4.93
C TYR A 42 -8.42 3.70 5.50
N ALA A 43 -8.76 3.86 6.78
CA ALA A 43 -8.85 5.16 7.42
C ALA A 43 -7.46 5.74 7.72
N ASN A 44 -7.16 6.88 7.09
CA ASN A 44 -5.85 7.51 7.17
C ASN A 44 -5.58 8.24 8.49
N ILE A 45 -6.61 8.77 9.15
CA ILE A 45 -6.44 9.62 10.34
C ILE A 45 -6.89 8.89 11.60
N SER A 46 -8.06 8.28 11.57
CA SER A 46 -8.64 7.63 12.73
C SER A 46 -9.19 6.25 12.38
N PRO A 47 -8.74 5.20 13.08
CA PRO A 47 -9.18 3.82 12.82
C PRO A 47 -10.62 3.53 13.28
N ILE A 48 -11.33 4.51 13.83
CA ILE A 48 -12.74 4.35 14.23
C ILE A 48 -13.59 3.88 13.07
N MET A 49 -13.38 4.44 11.88
CA MET A 49 -14.13 4.05 10.68
C MET A 49 -13.83 2.59 10.30
N ASP A 50 -12.58 2.16 10.38
CA ASP A 50 -12.23 0.76 10.12
C ASP A 50 -12.86 -0.20 11.13
N LYS A 51 -12.95 0.21 12.38
CA LYS A 51 -13.66 -0.57 13.41
C LYS A 51 -15.17 -0.63 13.15
N LEU A 52 -15.76 0.49 12.73
CA LEU A 52 -17.19 0.56 12.44
C LEU A 52 -17.58 -0.31 11.24
N PHE A 53 -16.74 -0.35 10.20
CA PHE A 53 -16.97 -1.13 8.99
C PHE A 53 -16.33 -2.53 9.01
N GLY A 54 -15.69 -2.93 10.12
CA GLY A 54 -15.08 -4.25 10.26
C GLY A 54 -13.80 -4.46 9.43
N THR A 55 -13.16 -3.40 8.99
CA THR A 55 -11.91 -3.44 8.21
C THR A 55 -10.65 -3.20 9.06
N TYR A 56 -10.81 -3.09 10.37
CA TYR A 56 -9.71 -2.89 11.31
C TYR A 56 -8.87 -4.16 11.48
N THR A 57 -7.57 -4.06 11.22
CA THR A 57 -6.60 -5.15 11.40
C THR A 57 -5.33 -4.61 12.06
N CYS A 58 -4.96 -5.17 13.21
CA CYS A 58 -3.74 -4.80 13.91
C CYS A 58 -3.16 -6.01 14.66
N PRO A 59 -2.56 -6.98 13.95
CA PRO A 59 -1.84 -8.07 14.59
C PRO A 59 -0.65 -7.55 15.41
N PRO A 60 -0.16 -8.34 16.38
CA PRO A 60 0.97 -7.94 17.24
C PRO A 60 2.32 -7.92 16.51
N LYS A 61 2.37 -8.45 15.29
CA LYS A 61 3.56 -8.46 14.43
C LYS A 61 3.49 -7.34 13.40
N GLU A 62 4.64 -6.95 12.87
CA GLU A 62 4.73 -6.11 11.67
C GLU A 62 4.55 -6.95 10.40
N PRO A 63 4.06 -6.37 9.29
CA PRO A 63 4.08 -7.03 7.98
C PRO A 63 5.50 -7.39 7.56
N GLU A 64 5.67 -8.54 6.94
CA GLU A 64 6.98 -9.01 6.48
C GLU A 64 7.45 -8.26 5.22
N ALA A 65 6.53 -7.82 4.39
CA ALA A 65 6.83 -7.08 3.17
C ALA A 65 5.75 -6.05 2.86
N PHE A 66 6.18 -4.93 2.29
CA PHE A 66 5.31 -3.84 1.88
C PHE A 66 5.25 -3.73 0.36
N GLY A 67 4.11 -3.31 -0.17
CA GLY A 67 3.96 -3.01 -1.59
C GLY A 67 2.65 -3.48 -2.19
N ILE A 68 2.67 -3.65 -3.49
CA ILE A 68 1.56 -4.16 -4.30
C ILE A 68 2.05 -5.32 -5.15
N LYS A 69 1.22 -6.39 -5.25
CA LYS A 69 1.52 -7.57 -6.08
C LYS A 69 1.41 -7.31 -7.58
N GLU A 70 0.85 -6.19 -7.95
CA GLU A 70 0.67 -5.86 -9.35
C GLU A 70 1.98 -5.41 -10.02
N ASP A 71 2.19 -5.86 -11.26
CA ASP A 71 3.24 -5.33 -12.10
C ASP A 71 2.98 -3.86 -12.44
N PHE A 72 3.78 -2.99 -11.86
CA PHE A 72 3.71 -1.55 -12.07
C PHE A 72 4.81 -1.09 -13.04
N PRO A 73 4.50 -0.17 -13.96
CA PRO A 73 5.53 0.37 -14.85
C PRO A 73 6.63 1.07 -14.06
N LYS A 74 7.88 0.85 -14.45
CA LYS A 74 9.05 1.48 -13.80
C LYS A 74 9.26 2.94 -14.22
N ASN A 75 8.64 3.37 -15.32
CA ASN A 75 8.75 4.73 -15.83
C ASN A 75 7.50 5.57 -15.53
N TYR A 76 7.68 6.86 -15.41
CA TYR A 76 6.62 7.82 -15.06
C TYR A 76 5.45 7.81 -16.07
N ALA A 77 5.76 7.81 -17.37
CA ALA A 77 4.72 7.81 -18.41
C ALA A 77 3.82 6.57 -18.32
N GLY A 78 4.40 5.39 -18.08
CA GLY A 78 3.64 4.17 -17.87
C GLY A 78 2.78 4.20 -16.61
N GLN A 79 3.28 4.78 -15.52
CA GLN A 79 2.52 4.94 -14.28
C GLN A 79 1.31 5.85 -14.46
N MET A 80 1.45 6.91 -15.24
CA MET A 80 0.33 7.82 -15.56
C MET A 80 -0.70 7.19 -16.51
N LEU A 81 -0.26 6.33 -17.43
CA LEU A 81 -1.14 5.70 -18.41
C LEU A 81 -1.84 4.44 -17.87
N LYS A 82 -1.24 3.73 -16.92
CA LYS A 82 -1.81 2.49 -16.38
C LYS A 82 -3.26 2.63 -15.89
N PRO A 83 -3.62 3.64 -15.09
CA PRO A 83 -4.99 3.80 -14.61
C PRO A 83 -6.02 4.11 -15.71
N LEU A 84 -5.57 4.62 -16.85
CA LEU A 84 -6.43 5.00 -17.97
C LEU A 84 -6.69 3.83 -18.94
N LEU A 85 -5.90 2.75 -18.82
CA LEU A 85 -5.99 1.59 -19.71
C LEU A 85 -6.75 0.45 -19.04
N PRO A 86 -7.75 -0.18 -19.72
CA PRO A 86 -8.35 -1.40 -19.22
C PRO A 86 -7.28 -2.47 -18.98
N GLU A 87 -7.44 -3.24 -17.91
CA GLU A 87 -6.48 -4.26 -17.46
C GLU A 87 -6.08 -5.25 -18.57
N LEU A 88 -7.04 -5.61 -19.44
CA LEU A 88 -6.80 -6.49 -20.60
C LEU A 88 -5.81 -5.91 -21.60
N ILE A 89 -5.87 -4.59 -21.83
CA ILE A 89 -4.95 -3.89 -22.76
C ILE A 89 -3.58 -3.80 -22.11
N TRP A 90 -3.54 -3.49 -20.80
CA TRP A 90 -2.30 -3.40 -20.04
C TRP A 90 -1.54 -4.74 -20.05
N ARG A 91 -2.19 -5.84 -19.76
CA ARG A 91 -1.61 -7.19 -19.80
C ARG A 91 -1.05 -7.57 -21.18
N LYS A 92 -1.73 -7.15 -22.26
CA LYS A 92 -1.23 -7.37 -23.64
C LYS A 92 0.03 -6.53 -23.91
N PHE A 93 0.06 -5.29 -23.42
CA PHE A 93 1.20 -4.38 -23.56
C PHE A 93 2.44 -4.90 -22.83
N ILE A 94 2.31 -5.31 -21.57
CA ILE A 94 3.41 -5.89 -20.78
C ILE A 94 3.94 -7.16 -21.44
N ARG A 95 3.07 -8.10 -21.88
CA ARG A 95 3.52 -9.31 -22.56
C ARG A 95 4.34 -9.02 -23.82
N LYS A 96 3.99 -7.97 -24.54
CA LYS A 96 4.73 -7.54 -25.73
C LYS A 96 6.09 -6.94 -25.37
N CYS A 97 6.18 -6.19 -24.27
CA CYS A 97 7.42 -5.58 -23.80
C CYS A 97 8.39 -6.61 -23.19
N LEU A 98 7.89 -7.60 -22.43
CA LEU A 98 8.71 -8.65 -21.85
C LEU A 98 9.23 -9.70 -22.85
N LYS A 99 8.61 -9.80 -24.03
CA LYS A 99 9.08 -10.70 -25.11
C LYS A 99 10.26 -10.15 -25.91
N LYS A 100 10.74 -8.92 -25.64
CA LYS A 100 12.00 -8.48 -26.24
C LYS A 100 13.16 -9.20 -25.55
N PRO A 101 13.97 -9.97 -26.30
CA PRO A 101 15.11 -10.67 -25.72
C PRO A 101 16.04 -9.62 -25.08
N GLN A 102 16.40 -9.85 -23.84
CA GLN A 102 17.51 -9.14 -23.21
C GLN A 102 18.76 -9.50 -24.01
N LEU A 103 19.22 -8.60 -24.86
CA LEU A 103 20.55 -8.70 -25.45
C LEU A 103 21.54 -8.51 -24.32
N HIS A 104 22.08 -9.64 -23.85
CA HIS A 104 23.27 -9.64 -23.02
C HIS A 104 24.42 -8.99 -23.83
N ARG A 105 24.88 -7.86 -23.35
CA ARG A 105 26.25 -7.43 -23.59
C ARG A 105 27.03 -7.62 -22.32
#